data_fceab85753f7acd37dfb2b1353459778
#
_entry.id   fceab85753f7acd37dfb2b1353459778
#
_cell.length_a   1.000
_cell.length_b   1.000
_cell.length_c   1.000
_cell.angle_alpha   90.00
_cell.angle_beta   90.00
_cell.angle_gamma   90.00
#
_symmetry.space_group_name_H-M   'P 1'
#
loop_
_entity.id
_entity.type
_entity.pdbx_description
1 polymer ?
#
loop_
_entity_poly.entity_id
_entity_poly.type
_entity_poly.pdbx_seq_one_letter_code
_entity_poly.pdbx_strand_id
1 'polypeptide(L)'
;MKKILLLLLIFVSGCTGVFAQQFDYGKIAPHPRLLLPAGGEEAIRKAIAEYSPLAAVHQRIMELCDRTLTEPPVERIKEGKRLLAISRIALKRIYYLSYAYRMTGDRKYALRAEQEMLAVSRFTDWNPTHFLDVGEMVMALAIGYDWLYDSLQPDTRRVVREAIIAKGFDAAKNTRHAWFYTAKNNWNSVCNSGLAYGALALFEEIPEVSKGIIEKCMETNPKAMVGYGPDGGYPEGFGYWGYGTSFQVMLIAALESAFGTDNGLSQAPGFMESARFMQYMTAPGGDCFCFSDSPVEAECNMMMFWFAGKAKDLSLLWIERQYLDRPDMPFAEDRLLPSLMVFCSQLDLKNIGKPKKNFWFSRGDTPVFIYRGGWDSKEDTYLGVKGGSPSTSHAHMDAGSFIFERDGVRWAMDLGMQSYITLESKGVDLWNMSQNGQRWEVFRLSNIAHNTLTINGERHLVKSNAPITRTFESKKQKGAEVDLSSVFANSVKKVVRTVILDKKDHLEVTDRLETGDKEAAVSWIMVTPAEAKITGKNRMELTKDGQRMLLTVDADTEVEMKTWSNVPPHEYDFRNPGTIRVGFKTVIPTNRAAQLKVRLIPLK
;
A
#
# COMPACT_ATOMS: atom_id res chain seq x y z
N MET A 1 -6.71 -2.92 68.77
CA MET A 1 -6.76 -4.01 67.78
C MET A 1 -7.82 -3.68 66.76
N LYS A 2 -7.46 -3.01 65.64
CA LYS A 2 -8.37 -2.72 64.53
C LYS A 2 -8.00 -3.66 63.37
N LYS A 3 -8.96 -4.54 62.99
CA LYS A 3 -8.81 -5.43 61.85
C LYS A 3 -9.05 -4.62 60.56
N ILE A 4 -8.04 -4.53 59.69
CA ILE A 4 -8.13 -3.99 58.35
C ILE A 4 -8.56 -5.15 57.46
N LEU A 5 -9.76 -5.01 56.85
CA LEU A 5 -10.30 -5.95 55.88
C LEU A 5 -9.79 -5.50 54.51
N LEU A 6 -8.90 -6.26 53.88
CA LEU A 6 -8.37 -6.04 52.55
C LEU A 6 -9.35 -6.64 51.52
N LEU A 7 -10.12 -5.81 50.85
CA LEU A 7 -10.95 -6.22 49.71
C LEU A 7 -10.04 -6.35 48.46
N LEU A 8 -9.77 -7.59 48.06
CA LEU A 8 -9.20 -7.90 46.75
C LEU A 8 -10.31 -7.76 45.70
N LEU A 9 -10.28 -6.68 44.93
CA LEU A 9 -11.04 -6.55 43.70
C LEU A 9 -10.32 -7.35 42.61
N ILE A 10 -10.83 -8.54 42.34
CA ILE A 10 -10.45 -9.32 41.16
C ILE A 10 -11.11 -8.66 39.94
N PHE A 11 -10.35 -7.88 39.16
CA PHE A 11 -10.74 -7.50 37.83
C PHE A 11 -10.69 -8.75 36.93
N VAL A 12 -11.82 -9.42 36.80
CA VAL A 12 -12.04 -10.39 35.73
C VAL A 12 -12.19 -9.55 34.46
N SER A 13 -11.07 -9.39 33.73
CA SER A 13 -11.06 -8.88 32.37
C SER A 13 -11.81 -9.90 31.52
N GLY A 14 -13.10 -9.70 31.36
CA GLY A 14 -13.92 -10.46 30.44
C GLY A 14 -13.45 -10.15 29.02
N CYS A 15 -12.55 -10.96 28.48
CA CYS A 15 -12.46 -11.14 27.02
C CYS A 15 -13.81 -11.70 26.57
N THR A 16 -14.76 -10.83 26.29
CA THR A 16 -15.90 -11.18 25.45
C THR A 16 -15.30 -11.47 24.07
N GLY A 17 -14.96 -12.73 23.82
CA GLY A 17 -14.78 -13.22 22.47
C GLY A 17 -16.02 -12.79 21.69
N VAL A 18 -15.87 -11.90 20.74
CA VAL A 18 -16.91 -11.65 19.73
C VAL A 18 -17.03 -12.99 19.03
N PHE A 19 -18.03 -13.79 19.42
CA PHE A 19 -18.41 -14.96 18.65
C PHE A 19 -18.79 -14.42 17.28
N ALA A 20 -17.95 -14.68 16.27
CA ALA A 20 -18.27 -14.38 14.89
C ALA A 20 -19.66 -14.98 14.61
N GLN A 21 -20.63 -14.15 14.28
CA GLN A 21 -21.97 -14.60 13.97
C GLN A 21 -21.86 -15.49 12.72
N GLN A 22 -22.28 -16.74 12.82
CA GLN A 22 -22.23 -17.64 11.68
C GLN A 22 -23.13 -17.08 10.58
N PHE A 23 -22.68 -17.07 9.33
CA PHE A 23 -23.51 -16.65 8.20
C PHE A 23 -24.78 -17.51 8.11
N ASP A 24 -25.92 -16.86 7.88
CA ASP A 24 -27.16 -17.56 7.56
C ASP A 24 -27.16 -17.95 6.07
N TYR A 25 -26.57 -19.08 5.76
CA TYR A 25 -26.47 -19.58 4.40
C TYR A 25 -27.81 -19.83 3.71
N GLY A 26 -28.89 -19.99 4.49
CA GLY A 26 -30.25 -20.10 3.95
C GLY A 26 -30.82 -18.79 3.43
N LYS A 27 -30.15 -17.65 3.74
CA LYS A 27 -30.58 -16.31 3.32
C LYS A 27 -29.58 -15.64 2.37
N ILE A 28 -28.69 -16.42 1.73
CA ILE A 28 -27.80 -15.83 0.74
C ILE A 28 -28.61 -15.14 -0.38
N ALA A 29 -28.19 -13.94 -0.76
CA ALA A 29 -28.87 -13.19 -1.81
C ALA A 29 -28.84 -13.95 -3.15
N PRO A 30 -29.87 -13.80 -4.03
CA PRO A 30 -29.84 -14.37 -5.38
C PRO A 30 -28.80 -13.67 -6.27
N HIS A 31 -28.49 -14.29 -7.43
CA HIS A 31 -27.70 -13.63 -8.47
C HIS A 31 -28.42 -12.40 -9.08
N PRO A 32 -27.67 -11.34 -9.43
CA PRO A 32 -26.28 -11.04 -9.07
C PRO A 32 -26.19 -10.59 -7.62
N ARG A 33 -25.23 -11.12 -6.88
CA ARG A 33 -25.03 -10.81 -5.45
C ARG A 33 -23.69 -10.18 -5.12
N LEU A 34 -22.70 -10.30 -6.02
CA LEU A 34 -21.36 -9.77 -5.79
C LEU A 34 -21.35 -8.26 -6.02
N LEU A 35 -21.15 -7.46 -4.98
CA LEU A 35 -20.99 -6.00 -4.99
C LEU A 35 -22.22 -5.20 -5.45
N LEU A 36 -22.85 -5.56 -6.54
CA LEU A 36 -23.97 -4.84 -7.16
C LEU A 36 -25.17 -5.77 -7.34
N PRO A 37 -26.09 -5.84 -6.40
CA PRO A 37 -27.34 -6.59 -6.55
C PRO A 37 -28.19 -6.09 -7.72
N ALA A 38 -29.17 -6.88 -8.13
CA ALA A 38 -30.12 -6.49 -9.18
C ALA A 38 -30.81 -5.17 -8.83
N GLY A 39 -30.91 -4.28 -9.82
CA GLY A 39 -31.48 -2.93 -9.66
C GLY A 39 -30.51 -1.87 -9.13
N GLY A 40 -29.31 -2.25 -8.71
CA GLY A 40 -28.29 -1.30 -8.24
C GLY A 40 -27.76 -0.37 -9.34
N GLU A 41 -27.98 -0.74 -10.62
CA GLU A 41 -27.60 0.08 -11.78
C GLU A 41 -28.29 1.45 -11.80
N GLU A 42 -29.49 1.54 -11.24
CA GLU A 42 -30.23 2.80 -11.20
C GLU A 42 -29.52 3.86 -10.34
N ALA A 43 -28.99 3.45 -9.20
CA ALA A 43 -28.18 4.34 -8.35
C ALA A 43 -26.91 4.82 -9.08
N ILE A 44 -26.26 3.96 -9.86
CA ILE A 44 -25.11 4.33 -10.66
C ILE A 44 -25.51 5.32 -11.76
N ARG A 45 -26.60 5.09 -12.50
CA ARG A 45 -27.10 6.02 -13.54
C ARG A 45 -27.43 7.39 -12.95
N LYS A 46 -28.04 7.43 -11.79
CA LYS A 46 -28.32 8.67 -11.06
C LYS A 46 -27.02 9.41 -10.71
N ALA A 47 -26.04 8.72 -10.13
CA ALA A 47 -24.75 9.32 -9.77
C ALA A 47 -24.00 9.86 -11.00
N ILE A 48 -24.03 9.15 -12.13
CA ILE A 48 -23.49 9.59 -13.42
C ILE A 48 -24.17 10.89 -13.89
N ALA A 49 -25.48 10.97 -13.78
CA ALA A 49 -26.24 12.15 -14.20
C ALA A 49 -25.99 13.37 -13.29
N GLU A 50 -25.70 13.14 -12.02
CA GLU A 50 -25.55 14.19 -11.01
C GLU A 50 -24.10 14.72 -10.86
N TYR A 51 -23.08 13.93 -11.27
CA TYR A 51 -21.67 14.28 -11.07
C TYR A 51 -20.84 14.00 -12.32
N SER A 52 -20.49 15.06 -13.06
CA SER A 52 -19.80 14.96 -14.36
C SER A 52 -18.49 14.16 -14.36
N PRO A 53 -17.62 14.17 -13.31
CA PRO A 53 -16.45 13.29 -13.31
C PRO A 53 -16.82 11.81 -13.35
N LEU A 54 -17.91 11.37 -12.72
CA LEU A 54 -18.37 9.98 -12.86
C LEU A 54 -18.89 9.66 -14.25
N ALA A 55 -19.51 10.63 -14.94
CA ALA A 55 -19.91 10.45 -16.33
C ALA A 55 -18.66 10.22 -17.22
N ALA A 56 -17.59 10.96 -16.98
CA ALA A 56 -16.33 10.78 -17.69
C ALA A 56 -15.68 9.41 -17.40
N VAL A 57 -15.69 8.96 -16.13
CA VAL A 57 -15.20 7.61 -15.76
C VAL A 57 -16.05 6.52 -16.45
N HIS A 58 -17.38 6.65 -16.41
CA HIS A 58 -18.28 5.72 -17.10
C HIS A 58 -17.98 5.66 -18.60
N GLN A 59 -17.89 6.81 -19.28
CA GLN A 59 -17.55 6.88 -20.70
C GLN A 59 -16.22 6.18 -20.96
N ARG A 60 -15.21 6.41 -20.15
CA ARG A 60 -13.90 5.76 -20.29
C ARG A 60 -13.96 4.25 -20.15
N ILE A 61 -14.75 3.73 -19.20
CA ILE A 61 -14.99 2.28 -19.09
C ILE A 61 -15.62 1.76 -20.39
N MET A 62 -16.63 2.45 -20.93
CA MET A 62 -17.31 2.03 -22.16
C MET A 62 -16.37 2.02 -23.37
N GLU A 63 -15.52 3.05 -23.53
CA GLU A 63 -14.49 3.12 -24.59
C GLU A 63 -13.51 1.92 -24.50
N LEU A 64 -13.08 1.57 -23.29
CA LEU A 64 -12.20 0.42 -23.07
C LEU A 64 -12.91 -0.91 -23.38
N CYS A 65 -14.20 -1.02 -23.07
CA CYS A 65 -15.00 -2.17 -23.45
C CYS A 65 -15.14 -2.30 -24.98
N ASP A 66 -15.46 -1.20 -25.67
CA ASP A 66 -15.58 -1.20 -27.14
C ASP A 66 -14.24 -1.57 -27.82
N ARG A 67 -13.12 -1.09 -27.31
CA ARG A 67 -11.78 -1.53 -27.76
C ARG A 67 -11.59 -3.04 -27.58
N THR A 68 -11.97 -3.56 -26.42
CA THR A 68 -11.82 -4.97 -26.09
C THR A 68 -12.65 -5.90 -26.99
N LEU A 69 -13.76 -5.41 -27.59
CA LEU A 69 -14.57 -6.21 -28.52
C LEU A 69 -13.78 -6.71 -29.73
N THR A 70 -12.75 -5.96 -30.15
CA THR A 70 -11.92 -6.28 -31.33
C THR A 70 -10.59 -6.95 -31.00
N GLU A 71 -10.21 -7.01 -29.73
CA GLU A 71 -8.97 -7.65 -29.29
C GLU A 71 -9.14 -9.19 -29.22
N PRO A 72 -8.08 -10.00 -29.43
CA PRO A 72 -8.16 -11.43 -29.19
C PRO A 72 -8.37 -11.70 -27.69
N PRO A 73 -9.01 -12.82 -27.32
CA PRO A 73 -9.06 -13.27 -25.92
C PRO A 73 -7.66 -13.47 -25.36
N VAL A 74 -7.56 -13.39 -24.02
CA VAL A 74 -6.29 -13.61 -23.33
C VAL A 74 -5.73 -15.01 -23.56
N GLU A 75 -4.42 -15.10 -23.64
CA GLU A 75 -3.67 -16.35 -23.77
C GLU A 75 -2.84 -16.62 -22.50
N ARG A 76 -2.52 -17.90 -22.24
CA ARG A 76 -1.72 -18.28 -21.09
C ARG A 76 -0.25 -18.02 -21.33
N ILE A 77 0.19 -16.80 -21.02
CA ILE A 77 1.57 -16.35 -21.17
C ILE A 77 2.12 -15.99 -19.79
N LYS A 78 3.24 -16.59 -19.41
CA LYS A 78 3.93 -16.30 -18.15
C LYS A 78 5.07 -15.31 -18.36
N GLU A 79 5.19 -14.37 -17.43
CA GLU A 79 6.38 -13.51 -17.28
C GLU A 79 7.22 -14.05 -16.11
N GLY A 80 8.34 -14.66 -16.43
CA GLY A 80 9.16 -15.37 -15.44
C GLY A 80 8.36 -16.48 -14.74
N LYS A 81 8.20 -16.37 -13.43
CA LYS A 81 7.46 -17.34 -12.60
C LYS A 81 5.95 -17.04 -12.51
N ARG A 82 5.46 -15.92 -13.06
CA ARG A 82 4.12 -15.35 -12.80
C ARG A 82 3.21 -15.42 -14.03
N LEU A 83 1.97 -15.74 -13.79
CA LEU A 83 0.85 -15.57 -14.75
C LEU A 83 0.05 -14.30 -14.40
N LEU A 84 0.48 -13.53 -13.41
CA LEU A 84 -0.27 -12.46 -12.76
C LEU A 84 -0.72 -11.35 -13.72
N ALA A 85 0.10 -10.99 -14.69
CA ALA A 85 -0.25 -10.01 -15.71
C ALA A 85 -1.51 -10.47 -16.50
N ILE A 86 -1.55 -11.73 -16.91
CA ILE A 86 -2.69 -12.31 -17.62
C ILE A 86 -3.93 -12.39 -16.71
N SER A 87 -3.78 -12.82 -15.46
CA SER A 87 -4.90 -12.87 -14.50
C SER A 87 -5.51 -11.47 -14.30
N ARG A 88 -4.68 -10.45 -14.22
CA ARG A 88 -5.11 -9.04 -14.11
C ARG A 88 -5.80 -8.53 -15.36
N ILE A 89 -5.32 -8.87 -16.54
CA ILE A 89 -5.99 -8.54 -17.81
C ILE A 89 -7.35 -9.24 -17.89
N ALA A 90 -7.42 -10.51 -17.52
CA ALA A 90 -8.68 -11.25 -17.49
C ALA A 90 -9.69 -10.64 -16.52
N LEU A 91 -9.25 -10.30 -15.29
CA LEU A 91 -10.08 -9.63 -14.29
C LEU A 91 -10.60 -8.29 -14.83
N LYS A 92 -9.72 -7.46 -15.39
CA LYS A 92 -10.11 -6.20 -16.00
C LYS A 92 -11.17 -6.39 -17.08
N ARG A 93 -10.88 -7.21 -18.11
CA ARG A 93 -11.77 -7.39 -19.26
C ARG A 93 -13.13 -7.95 -18.86
N ILE A 94 -13.14 -9.00 -18.05
CA ILE A 94 -14.39 -9.63 -17.62
C ILE A 94 -15.22 -8.68 -16.77
N TYR A 95 -14.60 -7.97 -15.83
CA TYR A 95 -15.30 -7.06 -14.94
C TYR A 95 -15.87 -5.85 -15.70
N TYR A 96 -15.07 -5.23 -16.59
CA TYR A 96 -15.49 -4.08 -17.39
C TYR A 96 -16.63 -4.44 -18.35
N LEU A 97 -16.51 -5.57 -19.07
CA LEU A 97 -17.54 -6.04 -19.99
C LEU A 97 -18.83 -6.41 -19.26
N SER A 98 -18.73 -7.04 -18.10
CA SER A 98 -19.89 -7.33 -17.25
C SER A 98 -20.58 -6.05 -16.76
N TYR A 99 -19.80 -5.03 -16.36
CA TYR A 99 -20.33 -3.70 -16.03
C TYR A 99 -21.03 -3.06 -17.23
N ALA A 100 -20.40 -3.05 -18.40
CA ALA A 100 -20.98 -2.47 -19.61
C ALA A 100 -22.31 -3.16 -19.98
N TYR A 101 -22.38 -4.49 -19.90
CA TYR A 101 -23.63 -5.23 -20.12
C TYR A 101 -24.72 -4.81 -19.11
N ARG A 102 -24.40 -4.77 -17.82
CA ARG A 102 -25.35 -4.38 -16.77
C ARG A 102 -25.86 -2.96 -16.93
N MET A 103 -25.02 -2.04 -17.37
CA MET A 103 -25.41 -0.64 -17.57
C MET A 103 -26.24 -0.41 -18.83
N THR A 104 -26.01 -1.19 -19.91
CA THR A 104 -26.62 -0.95 -21.23
C THR A 104 -27.66 -1.99 -21.66
N GLY A 105 -27.56 -3.23 -21.16
CA GLY A 105 -28.30 -4.38 -21.67
C GLY A 105 -27.80 -4.90 -23.04
N ASP A 106 -26.75 -4.29 -23.63
CA ASP A 106 -26.25 -4.70 -24.94
C ASP A 106 -25.47 -6.02 -24.84
N ARG A 107 -26.03 -7.06 -25.46
CA ARG A 107 -25.50 -8.43 -25.43
C ARG A 107 -24.09 -8.58 -25.99
N LYS A 108 -23.62 -7.66 -26.83
CA LYS A 108 -22.25 -7.72 -27.37
C LYS A 108 -21.19 -7.78 -26.24
N TYR A 109 -21.42 -7.05 -25.14
CA TYR A 109 -20.52 -7.04 -24.00
C TYR A 109 -20.57 -8.38 -23.21
N ALA A 110 -21.77 -8.91 -22.98
CA ALA A 110 -21.92 -10.21 -22.33
C ALA A 110 -21.26 -11.35 -23.14
N LEU A 111 -21.49 -11.37 -24.47
CA LEU A 111 -20.88 -12.36 -25.36
C LEU A 111 -19.35 -12.27 -25.37
N ARG A 112 -18.80 -11.03 -25.34
CA ARG A 112 -17.35 -10.86 -25.29
C ARG A 112 -16.77 -11.25 -23.94
N ALA A 113 -17.45 -10.95 -22.83
CA ALA A 113 -17.06 -11.43 -21.50
C ALA A 113 -17.09 -12.98 -21.43
N GLU A 114 -18.11 -13.60 -21.99
CA GLU A 114 -18.23 -15.07 -22.09
C GLU A 114 -17.04 -15.68 -22.86
N GLN A 115 -16.58 -15.05 -23.94
CA GLN A 115 -15.40 -15.49 -24.69
C GLN A 115 -14.13 -15.45 -23.83
N GLU A 116 -13.90 -14.37 -23.04
CA GLU A 116 -12.78 -14.26 -22.12
C GLU A 116 -12.87 -15.32 -21.01
N MET A 117 -14.06 -15.51 -20.43
CA MET A 117 -14.29 -16.53 -19.39
C MET A 117 -13.99 -17.94 -19.90
N LEU A 118 -14.44 -18.27 -21.11
CA LEU A 118 -14.14 -19.56 -21.73
C LEU A 118 -12.66 -19.72 -22.07
N ALA A 119 -11.99 -18.66 -22.53
CA ALA A 119 -10.56 -18.70 -22.84
C ALA A 119 -9.74 -19.05 -21.59
N VAL A 120 -9.93 -18.32 -20.47
CA VAL A 120 -9.18 -18.59 -19.23
C VAL A 120 -9.57 -19.92 -18.57
N SER A 121 -10.83 -20.35 -18.74
CA SER A 121 -11.29 -21.66 -18.25
C SER A 121 -10.58 -22.83 -18.94
N ARG A 122 -10.14 -22.66 -20.18
CA ARG A 122 -9.42 -23.65 -20.97
C ARG A 122 -7.91 -23.68 -20.72
N PHE A 123 -7.34 -22.75 -19.97
CA PHE A 123 -5.93 -22.82 -19.60
C PHE A 123 -5.62 -24.13 -18.87
N THR A 124 -4.43 -24.67 -19.06
CA THR A 124 -4.02 -25.91 -18.39
C THR A 124 -4.08 -25.81 -16.88
N ASP A 125 -3.64 -24.68 -16.34
CA ASP A 125 -3.71 -24.29 -14.94
C ASP A 125 -3.67 -22.75 -14.82
N TRP A 126 -3.87 -22.22 -13.60
CA TRP A 126 -3.72 -20.80 -13.28
C TRP A 126 -2.47 -20.52 -12.45
N ASN A 127 -1.39 -21.29 -12.68
CA ASN A 127 -0.09 -21.13 -12.03
C ASN A 127 -0.14 -21.18 -10.48
N PRO A 128 -0.61 -22.29 -9.88
CA PRO A 128 -0.83 -22.39 -8.43
C PRO A 128 0.45 -22.23 -7.59
N THR A 129 1.64 -22.33 -8.20
CA THR A 129 2.92 -22.05 -7.53
C THR A 129 3.08 -20.57 -7.14
N HIS A 130 2.32 -19.68 -7.80
CA HIS A 130 2.19 -18.27 -7.46
C HIS A 130 0.69 -17.95 -7.27
N PHE A 131 0.13 -18.29 -6.12
CA PHE A 131 -1.32 -18.36 -5.90
C PHE A 131 -2.07 -17.02 -6.03
N LEU A 132 -1.39 -15.90 -6.05
CA LEU A 132 -1.98 -14.60 -6.42
C LEU A 132 -2.60 -14.65 -7.81
N ASP A 133 -1.98 -15.37 -8.75
CA ASP A 133 -2.47 -15.58 -10.11
C ASP A 133 -3.82 -16.31 -10.10
N VAL A 134 -3.93 -17.31 -9.24
CA VAL A 134 -5.18 -18.08 -9.03
C VAL A 134 -6.25 -17.21 -8.37
N GLY A 135 -5.89 -16.47 -7.32
CA GLY A 135 -6.83 -15.61 -6.59
C GLY A 135 -7.49 -14.56 -7.49
N GLU A 136 -6.68 -13.84 -8.29
CA GLU A 136 -7.20 -12.84 -9.24
C GLU A 136 -8.02 -13.49 -10.38
N MET A 137 -7.63 -14.67 -10.85
CA MET A 137 -8.37 -15.39 -11.91
C MET A 137 -9.73 -15.91 -11.42
N VAL A 138 -9.79 -16.46 -10.20
CA VAL A 138 -11.06 -16.89 -9.61
C VAL A 138 -12.00 -15.70 -9.42
N MET A 139 -11.49 -14.56 -8.93
CA MET A 139 -12.30 -13.35 -8.78
C MET A 139 -12.86 -12.88 -10.13
N ALA A 140 -12.03 -12.90 -11.19
CA ALA A 140 -12.47 -12.54 -12.54
C ALA A 140 -13.65 -13.37 -13.01
N LEU A 141 -13.51 -14.70 -12.92
CA LEU A 141 -14.58 -15.62 -13.35
C LEU A 141 -15.81 -15.52 -12.46
N ALA A 142 -15.64 -15.34 -11.15
CA ALA A 142 -16.74 -15.19 -10.21
C ALA A 142 -17.60 -13.95 -10.49
N ILE A 143 -16.97 -12.81 -10.75
CA ILE A 143 -17.68 -11.58 -11.12
C ILE A 143 -18.44 -11.79 -12.44
N GLY A 144 -17.79 -12.32 -13.47
CA GLY A 144 -18.45 -12.60 -14.74
C GLY A 144 -19.60 -13.59 -14.59
N TYR A 145 -19.41 -14.67 -13.83
CA TYR A 145 -20.42 -15.69 -13.57
C TYR A 145 -21.65 -15.12 -12.87
N ASP A 146 -21.44 -14.34 -11.81
CA ASP A 146 -22.51 -13.74 -11.01
C ASP A 146 -23.24 -12.62 -11.75
N TRP A 147 -22.50 -11.67 -12.34
CA TRP A 147 -23.11 -10.50 -12.98
C TRP A 147 -23.79 -10.79 -14.31
N LEU A 148 -23.40 -11.86 -14.97
CA LEU A 148 -23.97 -12.29 -16.26
C LEU A 148 -24.82 -13.57 -16.14
N TYR A 149 -25.13 -14.03 -14.93
CA TYR A 149 -25.71 -15.33 -14.65
C TYR A 149 -26.87 -15.69 -15.58
N ASP A 150 -27.84 -14.81 -15.74
CA ASP A 150 -29.03 -15.03 -16.58
C ASP A 150 -28.75 -14.94 -18.08
N SER A 151 -27.64 -14.32 -18.49
CA SER A 151 -27.26 -14.17 -19.90
C SER A 151 -26.27 -15.20 -20.40
N LEU A 152 -25.57 -15.91 -19.49
CA LEU A 152 -24.63 -16.98 -19.84
C LEU A 152 -25.35 -18.23 -20.30
N GLN A 153 -24.81 -18.87 -21.35
CA GLN A 153 -25.31 -20.21 -21.78
C GLN A 153 -25.06 -21.26 -20.68
N PRO A 154 -25.95 -22.25 -20.52
CA PRO A 154 -25.79 -23.32 -19.52
C PRO A 154 -24.44 -24.05 -19.61
N ASP A 155 -23.95 -24.31 -20.83
CA ASP A 155 -22.65 -24.93 -21.05
C ASP A 155 -21.49 -24.04 -20.60
N THR A 156 -21.58 -22.74 -20.83
CA THR A 156 -20.56 -21.80 -20.33
C THR A 156 -20.54 -21.79 -18.80
N ARG A 157 -21.71 -21.74 -18.15
CA ARG A 157 -21.79 -21.83 -16.68
C ARG A 157 -21.13 -23.10 -16.16
N ARG A 158 -21.40 -24.24 -16.82
CA ARG A 158 -20.78 -25.51 -16.46
C ARG A 158 -19.26 -25.49 -16.60
N VAL A 159 -18.73 -25.02 -17.74
CA VAL A 159 -17.27 -24.94 -18.00
C VAL A 159 -16.57 -24.02 -17.00
N VAL A 160 -17.14 -22.85 -16.73
CA VAL A 160 -16.58 -21.88 -15.76
C VAL A 160 -16.59 -22.45 -14.34
N ARG A 161 -17.69 -23.05 -13.91
CA ARG A 161 -17.80 -23.72 -12.60
C ARG A 161 -16.73 -24.80 -12.44
N GLU A 162 -16.61 -25.70 -13.42
CA GLU A 162 -15.62 -26.79 -13.41
C GLU A 162 -14.18 -26.21 -13.33
N ALA A 163 -13.90 -25.11 -14.05
CA ALA A 163 -12.59 -24.46 -14.01
C ALA A 163 -12.29 -23.84 -12.64
N ILE A 164 -13.25 -23.14 -12.02
CA ILE A 164 -13.09 -22.58 -10.68
C ILE A 164 -12.83 -23.70 -9.65
N ILE A 165 -13.58 -24.80 -9.73
CA ILE A 165 -13.38 -25.95 -8.83
C ILE A 165 -11.99 -26.53 -9.02
N ALA A 166 -11.64 -26.94 -10.23
CA ALA A 166 -10.41 -27.69 -10.48
C ALA A 166 -9.14 -26.84 -10.32
N LYS A 167 -9.16 -25.59 -10.81
CA LYS A 167 -7.96 -24.72 -10.87
C LYS A 167 -7.88 -23.71 -9.72
N GLY A 168 -9.00 -23.44 -9.05
CA GLY A 168 -9.07 -22.59 -7.86
C GLY A 168 -9.14 -23.41 -6.58
N PHE A 169 -10.28 -24.07 -6.32
CA PHE A 169 -10.56 -24.72 -5.04
C PHE A 169 -9.70 -25.96 -4.79
N ASP A 170 -9.56 -26.84 -5.79
CA ASP A 170 -8.72 -28.03 -5.64
C ASP A 170 -7.24 -27.69 -5.58
N ALA A 171 -6.79 -26.64 -6.30
CA ALA A 171 -5.43 -26.13 -6.19
C ALA A 171 -5.14 -25.62 -4.77
N ALA A 172 -6.12 -25.02 -4.08
CA ALA A 172 -5.99 -24.54 -2.70
C ALA A 172 -5.93 -25.67 -1.65
N LYS A 173 -6.30 -26.91 -2.01
CA LYS A 173 -6.14 -28.07 -1.12
C LYS A 173 -4.71 -28.56 -1.04
N ASN A 174 -3.86 -28.21 -2.02
CA ASN A 174 -2.45 -28.56 -1.99
C ASN A 174 -1.68 -27.67 -0.99
N THR A 175 -1.22 -28.26 0.09
CA THR A 175 -0.54 -27.55 1.18
C THR A 175 0.73 -26.79 0.74
N ARG A 176 1.40 -27.22 -0.35
CA ARG A 176 2.55 -26.52 -0.92
C ARG A 176 2.16 -25.18 -1.54
N HIS A 177 0.92 -25.02 -2.00
CA HIS A 177 0.40 -23.82 -2.62
C HIS A 177 -0.41 -22.96 -1.65
N ALA A 178 -0.99 -23.58 -0.62
CA ALA A 178 -1.95 -23.00 0.30
C ALA A 178 -1.33 -22.27 1.49
N TRP A 179 -0.03 -21.95 1.46
CA TRP A 179 0.66 -21.26 2.54
C TRP A 179 0.08 -19.86 2.81
N PHE A 180 -0.59 -19.26 1.82
CA PHE A 180 -1.25 -17.97 1.97
C PHE A 180 -2.29 -17.95 3.09
N TYR A 181 -2.90 -19.06 3.45
CA TYR A 181 -3.82 -19.16 4.60
C TYR A 181 -3.14 -18.84 5.95
N THR A 182 -1.82 -18.91 6.01
CA THR A 182 -1.04 -18.56 7.22
C THR A 182 -0.30 -17.23 7.09
N ALA A 183 -0.28 -16.65 5.91
CA ALA A 183 0.39 -15.38 5.63
C ALA A 183 -0.28 -14.22 6.39
N LYS A 184 0.50 -13.21 6.75
CA LYS A 184 0.05 -11.99 7.45
C LYS A 184 0.12 -10.74 6.55
N ASN A 185 0.16 -10.94 5.24
CA ASN A 185 0.36 -9.91 4.24
C ASN A 185 -0.68 -10.01 3.11
N ASN A 186 -0.51 -9.23 2.05
CA ASN A 186 -1.39 -9.16 0.90
C ASN A 186 -1.74 -10.53 0.27
N TRP A 187 -0.86 -11.53 0.33
CA TRP A 187 -1.15 -12.88 -0.18
C TRP A 187 -2.40 -13.48 0.47
N ASN A 188 -2.53 -13.32 1.78
CA ASN A 188 -3.71 -13.80 2.49
C ASN A 188 -4.98 -13.09 2.01
N SER A 189 -4.96 -11.75 1.95
CA SER A 189 -6.13 -10.97 1.52
C SER A 189 -6.54 -11.31 0.08
N VAL A 190 -5.60 -11.33 -0.86
CA VAL A 190 -5.89 -11.57 -2.29
C VAL A 190 -6.40 -12.98 -2.53
N CYS A 191 -5.71 -14.00 -2.00
CA CYS A 191 -6.08 -15.40 -2.27
C CYS A 191 -7.40 -15.77 -1.59
N ASN A 192 -7.62 -15.37 -0.33
CA ASN A 192 -8.89 -15.59 0.36
C ASN A 192 -10.04 -14.88 -0.36
N SER A 193 -9.85 -13.62 -0.77
CA SER A 193 -10.89 -12.87 -1.48
C SER A 193 -11.29 -13.55 -2.79
N GLY A 194 -10.29 -13.94 -3.60
CA GLY A 194 -10.58 -14.65 -4.85
C GLY A 194 -11.36 -15.94 -4.64
N LEU A 195 -10.93 -16.79 -3.70
CA LEU A 195 -11.62 -18.04 -3.39
C LEU A 195 -13.04 -17.80 -2.85
N ALA A 196 -13.22 -16.82 -1.95
CA ALA A 196 -14.53 -16.46 -1.42
C ALA A 196 -15.48 -15.96 -2.52
N TYR A 197 -14.99 -15.14 -3.47
CA TYR A 197 -15.76 -14.72 -4.64
C TYR A 197 -16.26 -15.92 -5.44
N GLY A 198 -15.37 -16.88 -5.75
CA GLY A 198 -15.75 -18.12 -6.44
C GLY A 198 -16.80 -18.92 -5.67
N ALA A 199 -16.65 -19.04 -4.35
CA ALA A 199 -17.58 -19.76 -3.50
C ALA A 199 -18.95 -19.06 -3.42
N LEU A 200 -18.98 -17.73 -3.33
CA LEU A 200 -20.22 -16.95 -3.36
C LEU A 200 -20.93 -17.07 -4.72
N ALA A 201 -20.18 -17.02 -5.82
CA ALA A 201 -20.75 -17.13 -7.17
C ALA A 201 -21.31 -18.52 -7.50
N LEU A 202 -20.78 -19.58 -6.88
CA LEU A 202 -21.17 -20.97 -7.16
C LEU A 202 -22.02 -21.61 -6.06
N PHE A 203 -22.58 -20.80 -5.15
CA PHE A 203 -23.16 -21.32 -3.91
C PHE A 203 -24.29 -22.31 -4.15
N GLU A 204 -25.20 -22.05 -5.10
CA GLU A 204 -26.35 -22.91 -5.39
C GLU A 204 -25.94 -24.25 -6.00
N GLU A 205 -24.87 -24.28 -6.82
CA GLU A 205 -24.45 -25.49 -7.52
C GLU A 205 -23.61 -26.42 -6.64
N ILE A 206 -22.85 -25.86 -5.67
CA ILE A 206 -21.94 -26.62 -4.81
C ILE A 206 -21.97 -26.12 -3.36
N PRO A 207 -23.13 -26.09 -2.68
CA PRO A 207 -23.33 -25.41 -1.41
C PRO A 207 -22.35 -25.83 -0.31
N GLU A 208 -22.09 -27.14 -0.16
CA GLU A 208 -21.20 -27.66 0.88
C GLU A 208 -19.73 -27.25 0.65
N VAL A 209 -19.27 -27.28 -0.62
CA VAL A 209 -17.92 -26.84 -0.97
C VAL A 209 -17.79 -25.33 -0.78
N SER A 210 -18.77 -24.56 -1.26
CA SER A 210 -18.80 -23.11 -1.13
C SER A 210 -18.78 -22.68 0.33
N LYS A 211 -19.61 -23.28 1.17
CA LYS A 211 -19.62 -23.04 2.62
C LYS A 211 -18.25 -23.30 3.25
N GLY A 212 -17.64 -24.45 2.96
CA GLY A 212 -16.32 -24.79 3.50
C GLY A 212 -15.22 -23.81 3.08
N ILE A 213 -15.26 -23.27 1.84
CA ILE A 213 -14.34 -22.24 1.36
C ILE A 213 -14.57 -20.92 2.09
N ILE A 214 -15.82 -20.46 2.23
CA ILE A 214 -16.15 -19.22 2.95
C ILE A 214 -15.71 -19.31 4.41
N GLU A 215 -16.02 -20.40 5.10
CA GLU A 215 -15.62 -20.64 6.49
C GLU A 215 -14.09 -20.64 6.64
N LYS A 216 -13.36 -21.26 5.70
CA LYS A 216 -11.89 -21.25 5.68
C LYS A 216 -11.33 -19.84 5.46
N CYS A 217 -11.94 -19.05 4.59
CA CYS A 217 -11.57 -17.66 4.41
C CYS A 217 -11.79 -16.87 5.70
N MET A 218 -12.93 -17.02 6.37
CA MET A 218 -13.25 -16.32 7.62
C MET A 218 -12.31 -16.73 8.77
N GLU A 219 -11.87 -17.99 8.82
CA GLU A 219 -10.87 -18.48 9.80
C GLU A 219 -9.49 -17.84 9.58
N THR A 220 -9.08 -17.66 8.31
CA THR A 220 -7.68 -17.37 7.99
C THR A 220 -7.43 -15.91 7.61
N ASN A 221 -8.39 -15.21 7.04
CA ASN A 221 -8.26 -13.82 6.60
C ASN A 221 -7.93 -12.84 7.75
N PRO A 222 -8.45 -12.99 9.00
CA PRO A 222 -8.08 -12.13 10.11
C PRO A 222 -6.58 -12.08 10.40
N LYS A 223 -5.78 -13.04 9.94
CA LYS A 223 -4.31 -13.02 10.10
C LYS A 223 -3.65 -11.87 9.32
N ALA A 224 -4.17 -11.54 8.14
CA ALA A 224 -3.71 -10.37 7.37
C ALA A 224 -4.20 -9.05 7.99
N MET A 225 -5.38 -9.08 8.63
CA MET A 225 -5.97 -7.88 9.23
C MET A 225 -5.17 -7.34 10.41
N VAL A 226 -4.34 -8.16 11.07
CA VAL A 226 -3.44 -7.73 12.16
C VAL A 226 -2.49 -6.62 11.68
N GLY A 227 -2.10 -6.60 10.42
CA GLY A 227 -1.19 -5.60 9.85
C GLY A 227 -1.71 -4.17 9.88
N TYR A 228 -3.02 -3.94 10.03
CA TYR A 228 -3.60 -2.59 10.15
C TYR A 228 -3.56 -2.05 11.58
N GLY A 229 -3.35 -2.91 12.57
CA GLY A 229 -3.33 -2.51 13.97
C GLY A 229 -2.08 -1.73 14.37
N PRO A 230 -2.20 -0.89 15.44
CA PRO A 230 -3.42 -0.58 16.17
C PRO A 230 -4.23 0.58 15.56
N ASP A 231 -3.67 1.38 14.64
CA ASP A 231 -4.15 2.71 14.26
C ASP A 231 -4.05 3.01 12.75
N GLY A 232 -4.03 1.98 11.93
CA GLY A 232 -4.20 2.06 10.48
C GLY A 232 -2.91 2.19 9.67
N GLY A 233 -1.75 2.21 10.30
CA GLY A 233 -0.48 2.18 9.56
C GLY A 233 -0.27 0.85 8.86
N TYR A 234 -0.03 0.86 7.55
CA TYR A 234 0.20 -0.36 6.81
C TYR A 234 1.70 -0.65 6.66
N PRO A 235 2.20 -1.80 7.15
CA PRO A 235 3.63 -2.01 7.33
C PRO A 235 4.42 -2.09 6.02
N GLU A 236 3.77 -2.50 4.93
CA GLU A 236 4.40 -2.68 3.61
C GLU A 236 4.34 -1.42 2.72
N GLY A 237 3.84 -0.29 3.25
CA GLY A 237 3.80 0.98 2.55
C GLY A 237 2.62 1.17 1.61
N PHE A 238 2.65 2.28 0.87
CA PHE A 238 1.58 2.78 0.00
C PHE A 238 1.13 1.76 -1.06
N GLY A 239 2.07 1.21 -1.83
CA GLY A 239 1.76 0.32 -2.95
C GLY A 239 1.07 -0.97 -2.51
N TYR A 240 1.54 -1.58 -1.42
CA TYR A 240 0.97 -2.83 -0.91
C TYR A 240 -0.31 -2.63 -0.11
N TRP A 241 -0.52 -1.44 0.52
CA TRP A 241 -1.85 -1.07 1.01
C TRP A 241 -2.83 -1.07 -0.16
N GLY A 242 -2.48 -0.41 -1.27
CA GLY A 242 -3.30 -0.38 -2.48
C GLY A 242 -3.68 -1.79 -2.95
N TYR A 243 -2.72 -2.71 -3.02
CA TYR A 243 -2.99 -4.08 -3.49
C TYR A 243 -3.76 -4.93 -2.48
N GLY A 244 -3.24 -5.08 -1.26
CA GLY A 244 -3.83 -5.97 -0.25
C GLY A 244 -5.19 -5.48 0.23
N THR A 245 -5.31 -4.18 0.51
CA THR A 245 -6.54 -3.58 1.01
C THR A 245 -7.64 -3.56 -0.06
N SER A 246 -7.30 -3.43 -1.34
CA SER A 246 -8.31 -3.51 -2.39
C SER A 246 -9.02 -4.85 -2.39
N PHE A 247 -8.29 -5.95 -2.30
CA PHE A 247 -8.91 -7.28 -2.22
C PHE A 247 -9.63 -7.51 -0.89
N GLN A 248 -9.12 -6.93 0.21
CA GLN A 248 -9.80 -6.99 1.50
C GLN A 248 -11.16 -6.28 1.47
N VAL A 249 -11.22 -5.09 0.91
CA VAL A 249 -12.48 -4.33 0.73
C VAL A 249 -13.43 -5.09 -0.21
N MET A 250 -12.93 -5.63 -1.32
CA MET A 250 -13.73 -6.44 -2.23
C MET A 250 -14.36 -7.64 -1.49
N LEU A 251 -13.60 -8.35 -0.65
CA LEU A 251 -14.13 -9.46 0.16
C LEU A 251 -15.26 -8.98 1.10
N ILE A 252 -15.00 -7.93 1.86
CA ILE A 252 -15.97 -7.37 2.82
C ILE A 252 -17.25 -6.95 2.08
N ALA A 253 -17.13 -6.19 1.00
CA ALA A 253 -18.26 -5.72 0.22
C ALA A 253 -19.08 -6.86 -0.41
N ALA A 254 -18.41 -7.93 -0.88
CA ALA A 254 -19.11 -9.11 -1.40
C ALA A 254 -19.86 -9.88 -0.31
N LEU A 255 -19.28 -10.04 0.88
CA LEU A 255 -19.95 -10.67 2.02
C LEU A 255 -21.16 -9.83 2.49
N GLU A 256 -21.02 -8.50 2.58
CA GLU A 256 -22.11 -7.60 2.91
C GLU A 256 -23.24 -7.67 1.88
N SER A 257 -22.90 -7.71 0.60
CA SER A 257 -23.88 -7.81 -0.49
C SER A 257 -24.60 -9.17 -0.50
N ALA A 258 -23.87 -10.26 -0.20
CA ALA A 258 -24.42 -11.62 -0.23
C ALA A 258 -25.21 -12.00 1.03
N PHE A 259 -24.76 -11.55 2.22
CA PHE A 259 -25.27 -11.98 3.52
C PHE A 259 -25.81 -10.84 4.39
N GLY A 260 -25.63 -9.57 3.97
CA GLY A 260 -25.97 -8.39 4.79
C GLY A 260 -24.96 -8.10 5.92
N THR A 261 -23.85 -8.84 5.99
CA THR A 261 -22.82 -8.69 7.03
C THR A 261 -21.46 -9.17 6.52
N ASP A 262 -20.39 -8.49 6.96
CA ASP A 262 -19.00 -8.91 6.76
C ASP A 262 -18.48 -9.75 7.93
N ASN A 263 -19.37 -10.09 8.86
CA ASN A 263 -19.06 -10.85 10.07
C ASN A 263 -17.93 -10.24 10.93
N GLY A 264 -17.83 -8.90 10.93
CA GLY A 264 -16.88 -8.13 11.74
C GLY A 264 -15.51 -7.90 11.14
N LEU A 265 -15.26 -8.30 9.89
CA LEU A 265 -13.96 -8.04 9.24
C LEU A 265 -13.64 -6.55 9.16
N SER A 266 -14.59 -5.70 8.82
CA SER A 266 -14.39 -4.24 8.77
C SER A 266 -14.10 -3.61 10.15
N GLN A 267 -14.38 -4.32 11.24
CA GLN A 267 -14.13 -3.88 12.62
C GLN A 267 -12.75 -4.27 13.15
N ALA A 268 -11.92 -4.92 12.33
CA ALA A 268 -10.55 -5.25 12.73
C ALA A 268 -9.79 -3.97 13.15
N PRO A 269 -9.00 -4.03 14.24
CA PRO A 269 -8.28 -2.86 14.75
C PRO A 269 -7.45 -2.17 13.68
N GLY A 270 -7.64 -0.86 13.51
CA GLY A 270 -6.90 -0.03 12.55
C GLY A 270 -7.38 -0.14 11.10
N PHE A 271 -8.23 -1.10 10.74
CA PHE A 271 -8.61 -1.28 9.33
C PHE A 271 -9.31 -0.05 8.74
N MET A 272 -10.33 0.46 9.39
CA MET A 272 -11.04 1.65 8.91
C MET A 272 -10.16 2.92 8.95
N GLU A 273 -9.29 3.04 9.93
CA GLU A 273 -8.32 4.14 10.06
C GLU A 273 -7.25 4.11 8.97
N SER A 274 -7.01 2.96 8.34
CA SER A 274 -6.00 2.81 7.28
C SER A 274 -6.30 3.61 6.01
N ALA A 275 -7.54 4.04 5.80
CA ALA A 275 -7.86 5.01 4.77
C ALA A 275 -7.14 6.36 4.98
N ARG A 276 -6.95 6.77 6.25
CA ARG A 276 -6.16 7.98 6.54
C ARG A 276 -4.68 7.78 6.27
N PHE A 277 -4.13 6.58 6.53
CA PHE A 277 -2.78 6.25 6.08
C PHE A 277 -2.64 6.55 4.59
N MET A 278 -3.50 5.96 3.75
CA MET A 278 -3.46 6.16 2.30
C MET A 278 -3.52 7.64 1.91
N GLN A 279 -4.45 8.39 2.52
CA GLN A 279 -4.64 9.82 2.26
C GLN A 279 -3.42 10.66 2.64
N TYR A 280 -2.81 10.40 3.81
CA TYR A 280 -1.65 11.17 4.28
C TYR A 280 -0.35 10.77 3.60
N MET A 281 -0.24 9.55 3.09
CA MET A 281 0.93 9.08 2.36
C MET A 281 1.13 9.80 1.02
N THR A 282 0.08 10.36 0.42
CA THR A 282 0.20 11.19 -0.79
C THR A 282 0.60 12.62 -0.41
N ALA A 283 1.77 13.04 -0.82
CA ALA A 283 2.29 14.38 -0.55
C ALA A 283 1.66 15.45 -1.47
N PRO A 284 1.80 16.75 -1.15
CA PRO A 284 1.24 17.83 -1.96
C PRO A 284 1.70 17.85 -3.42
N GLY A 285 2.93 17.44 -3.69
CA GLY A 285 3.49 17.34 -5.03
C GLY A 285 2.88 16.25 -5.91
N GLY A 286 2.09 15.34 -5.35
CA GLY A 286 1.45 14.22 -6.05
C GLY A 286 2.18 12.88 -5.93
N ASP A 287 3.40 12.88 -5.41
CA ASP A 287 4.14 11.65 -5.12
C ASP A 287 3.79 11.08 -3.75
N CYS A 288 3.96 9.78 -3.53
CA CYS A 288 3.75 9.21 -2.20
C CYS A 288 5.01 9.24 -1.32
N PHE A 289 4.85 9.01 -0.02
CA PHE A 289 5.94 8.61 0.86
C PHE A 289 6.27 7.15 0.60
N CYS A 290 7.12 6.91 -0.38
CA CYS A 290 7.36 5.62 -1.01
C CYS A 290 8.37 4.72 -0.29
N PHE A 291 8.20 4.50 1.01
CA PHE A 291 9.01 3.51 1.71
C PHE A 291 8.58 2.07 1.35
N SER A 292 9.43 1.11 1.65
CA SER A 292 9.27 -0.30 1.25
C SER A 292 9.14 -0.43 -0.29
N ASP A 293 8.65 -1.56 -0.79
CA ASP A 293 8.46 -1.78 -2.23
C ASP A 293 7.25 -0.99 -2.75
N SER A 294 7.27 0.35 -2.63
CA SER A 294 6.24 1.27 -3.13
C SER A 294 6.73 2.07 -4.34
N PRO A 295 5.86 2.41 -5.29
CA PRO A 295 6.20 3.35 -6.36
C PRO A 295 6.43 4.75 -5.78
N VAL A 296 7.07 5.63 -6.55
CA VAL A 296 7.23 7.04 -6.17
C VAL A 296 5.92 7.81 -6.40
N GLU A 297 5.30 7.60 -7.54
CA GLU A 297 4.05 8.24 -7.93
C GLU A 297 2.88 7.68 -7.12
N ALA A 298 2.04 8.57 -6.61
CA ALA A 298 0.79 8.16 -5.96
C ALA A 298 -0.31 7.93 -7.02
N GLU A 299 -1.20 7.00 -6.73
CA GLU A 299 -2.30 6.61 -7.62
C GLU A 299 -3.65 6.73 -6.90
N CYS A 300 -4.71 6.99 -7.66
CA CYS A 300 -6.07 6.93 -7.17
C CYS A 300 -6.41 5.49 -6.74
N ASN A 301 -6.96 5.33 -5.56
CA ASN A 301 -7.40 4.01 -5.10
C ASN A 301 -8.92 3.93 -4.99
N MET A 302 -9.52 3.01 -5.77
CA MET A 302 -10.98 2.83 -5.86
C MET A 302 -11.61 2.51 -4.51
N MET A 303 -10.87 1.87 -3.61
CA MET A 303 -11.38 1.45 -2.31
C MET A 303 -11.57 2.61 -1.33
N MET A 304 -10.91 3.75 -1.56
CA MET A 304 -11.13 4.96 -0.76
C MET A 304 -12.60 5.41 -0.80
N PHE A 305 -13.30 5.17 -1.90
CA PHE A 305 -14.73 5.48 -2.02
C PHE A 305 -15.59 4.58 -1.13
N TRP A 306 -15.24 3.30 -1.01
CA TRP A 306 -15.88 2.40 -0.05
C TRP A 306 -15.62 2.85 1.40
N PHE A 307 -14.36 3.17 1.74
CA PHE A 307 -14.03 3.66 3.08
C PHE A 307 -14.79 4.95 3.43
N ALA A 308 -14.89 5.89 2.50
CA ALA A 308 -15.60 7.14 2.70
C ALA A 308 -17.11 6.91 2.99
N GLY A 309 -17.73 6.00 2.25
CA GLY A 309 -19.12 5.60 2.47
C GLY A 309 -19.33 4.89 3.81
N LYS A 310 -18.46 3.92 4.10
CA LYS A 310 -18.54 3.12 5.34
C LYS A 310 -18.30 3.97 6.60
N ALA A 311 -17.29 4.86 6.55
CA ALA A 311 -16.98 5.79 7.64
C ALA A 311 -17.91 7.02 7.69
N LYS A 312 -18.76 7.25 6.68
CA LYS A 312 -19.54 8.48 6.50
C LYS A 312 -18.68 9.75 6.58
N ASP A 313 -17.49 9.69 5.99
CA ASP A 313 -16.51 10.77 6.00
C ASP A 313 -15.96 11.02 4.58
N LEU A 314 -16.60 11.94 3.86
CA LEU A 314 -16.20 12.29 2.50
C LEU A 314 -14.85 13.01 2.45
N SER A 315 -14.32 13.52 3.58
CA SER A 315 -12.99 14.14 3.57
C SER A 315 -11.86 13.15 3.23
N LEU A 316 -12.10 11.85 3.36
CA LEU A 316 -11.18 10.79 2.90
C LEU A 316 -10.94 10.84 1.39
N LEU A 317 -11.87 11.42 0.62
CA LEU A 317 -11.79 11.51 -0.84
C LEU A 317 -11.13 12.80 -1.34
N TRP A 318 -10.52 13.61 -0.46
CA TRP A 318 -9.92 14.89 -0.85
C TRP A 318 -8.81 14.75 -1.91
N ILE A 319 -8.02 13.68 -1.81
CA ILE A 319 -6.96 13.38 -2.79
C ILE A 319 -7.57 12.73 -4.03
N GLU A 320 -8.44 11.73 -3.86
CA GLU A 320 -9.08 10.99 -4.95
C GLU A 320 -9.89 11.90 -5.89
N ARG A 321 -10.55 12.95 -5.35
CA ARG A 321 -11.24 13.95 -6.16
C ARG A 321 -10.34 14.59 -7.19
N GLN A 322 -9.07 14.88 -6.85
CA GLN A 322 -8.13 15.51 -7.78
C GLN A 322 -7.82 14.61 -8.98
N TYR A 323 -7.82 13.28 -8.78
CA TYR A 323 -7.67 12.32 -9.87
C TYR A 323 -8.93 12.24 -10.74
N LEU A 324 -10.12 12.31 -10.15
CA LEU A 324 -11.39 12.32 -10.91
C LEU A 324 -11.52 13.57 -11.80
N ASP A 325 -10.96 14.70 -11.37
CA ASP A 325 -10.99 15.96 -12.12
C ASP A 325 -9.94 16.02 -13.25
N ARG A 326 -9.05 15.02 -13.36
CA ARG A 326 -7.99 14.98 -14.39
C ARG A 326 -8.50 14.41 -15.70
N PRO A 327 -8.29 15.11 -16.83
CA PRO A 327 -8.78 14.64 -18.14
C PRO A 327 -8.05 13.39 -18.66
N ASP A 328 -6.80 13.15 -18.23
CA ASP A 328 -5.98 12.00 -18.63
C ASP A 328 -6.34 10.71 -17.88
N MET A 329 -7.09 10.82 -16.78
CA MET A 329 -7.54 9.68 -15.94
C MET A 329 -6.49 8.55 -15.82
N PRO A 330 -5.35 8.77 -15.17
CA PRO A 330 -4.26 7.78 -15.12
C PRO A 330 -4.68 6.46 -14.48
N PHE A 331 -5.74 6.47 -13.65
CA PHE A 331 -6.33 5.31 -13.00
C PHE A 331 -7.29 4.50 -13.89
N ALA A 332 -7.59 4.96 -15.11
CA ALA A 332 -8.59 4.32 -15.99
C ALA A 332 -8.21 2.89 -16.43
N GLU A 333 -6.95 2.53 -16.29
CA GLU A 333 -6.47 1.18 -16.62
C GLU A 333 -6.52 0.22 -15.40
N ASP A 334 -6.95 0.70 -14.21
CA ASP A 334 -7.07 -0.18 -13.04
C ASP A 334 -8.15 -1.25 -13.25
N ARG A 335 -7.80 -2.51 -12.96
CA ARG A 335 -8.69 -3.67 -13.18
C ARG A 335 -9.93 -3.69 -12.29
N LEU A 336 -9.93 -2.93 -11.21
CA LEU A 336 -11.05 -2.82 -10.26
C LEU A 336 -11.86 -1.52 -10.45
N LEU A 337 -11.60 -0.74 -11.50
CA LEU A 337 -12.28 0.54 -11.74
C LEU A 337 -13.82 0.47 -11.70
N PRO A 338 -14.51 -0.57 -12.18
CA PRO A 338 -15.96 -0.64 -12.04
C PRO A 338 -16.45 -0.62 -10.59
N SER A 339 -15.59 -1.02 -9.61
CA SER A 339 -15.92 -0.91 -8.18
C SER A 339 -16.10 0.55 -7.75
N LEU A 340 -15.35 1.49 -8.33
CA LEU A 340 -15.54 2.91 -8.07
C LEU A 340 -16.97 3.34 -8.37
N MET A 341 -17.51 2.93 -9.53
CA MET A 341 -18.89 3.26 -9.92
C MET A 341 -19.92 2.69 -8.93
N VAL A 342 -19.68 1.48 -8.43
CA VAL A 342 -20.53 0.86 -7.40
C VAL A 342 -20.45 1.63 -6.09
N PHE A 343 -19.25 1.90 -5.59
CA PHE A 343 -19.04 2.54 -4.28
C PHE A 343 -19.45 4.03 -4.28
N CYS A 344 -19.30 4.72 -5.42
CA CYS A 344 -19.73 6.11 -5.57
C CYS A 344 -21.24 6.29 -5.66
N SER A 345 -22.00 5.25 -6.03
CA SER A 345 -23.42 5.38 -6.37
C SER A 345 -24.30 5.96 -5.26
N GLN A 346 -23.82 5.94 -4.02
CA GLN A 346 -24.52 6.42 -2.83
C GLN A 346 -23.83 7.61 -2.15
N LEU A 347 -22.77 8.17 -2.75
CA LEU A 347 -21.97 9.24 -2.15
C LEU A 347 -22.34 10.60 -2.74
N ASP A 348 -22.45 11.61 -1.87
CA ASP A 348 -22.60 13.01 -2.30
C ASP A 348 -21.23 13.61 -2.64
N LEU A 349 -20.69 13.25 -3.80
CA LEU A 349 -19.35 13.65 -4.25
C LEU A 349 -19.19 15.16 -4.48
N LYS A 350 -20.29 15.93 -4.57
CA LYS A 350 -20.24 17.40 -4.66
C LYS A 350 -19.79 18.05 -3.35
N ASN A 351 -19.97 17.35 -2.23
CA ASN A 351 -19.69 17.84 -0.89
C ASN A 351 -18.43 17.23 -0.26
N ILE A 352 -17.44 16.84 -1.06
CA ILE A 352 -16.13 16.40 -0.56
C ILE A 352 -15.42 17.60 0.09
N GLY A 353 -15.34 17.56 1.42
CA GLY A 353 -14.63 18.56 2.21
C GLY A 353 -13.17 18.20 2.43
N LYS A 354 -12.33 19.19 2.73
CA LYS A 354 -10.94 18.94 3.06
C LYS A 354 -10.76 18.35 4.48
N PRO A 355 -9.73 17.55 4.70
CA PRO A 355 -9.39 17.02 6.02
C PRO A 355 -9.12 18.17 7.02
N LYS A 356 -9.55 17.96 8.28
CA LYS A 356 -9.41 18.97 9.35
C LYS A 356 -8.06 18.92 10.05
N LYS A 357 -7.35 17.79 9.97
CA LYS A 357 -6.08 17.59 10.68
C LYS A 357 -4.91 17.66 9.69
N ASN A 358 -3.80 18.19 10.18
CA ASN A 358 -2.54 18.31 9.45
C ASN A 358 -1.50 17.27 9.90
N PHE A 359 -1.81 16.45 10.88
CA PHE A 359 -0.94 15.42 11.44
C PHE A 359 -1.60 14.08 11.36
N TRP A 360 -0.80 13.07 11.05
CA TRP A 360 -1.18 11.67 11.18
C TRP A 360 0.01 10.87 11.71
N PHE A 361 -0.25 9.90 12.56
CA PHE A 361 0.75 9.05 13.16
C PHE A 361 0.21 7.65 13.37
N SER A 362 1.05 6.64 13.09
CA SER A 362 0.76 5.24 13.39
C SER A 362 1.89 4.60 14.20
N ARG A 363 1.50 3.63 15.03
CA ARG A 363 2.39 2.89 15.94
C ARG A 363 2.64 1.45 15.54
N GLY A 364 2.09 1.00 14.40
CA GLY A 364 2.19 -0.38 13.93
C GLY A 364 3.64 -0.88 13.72
N ASP A 365 3.79 -2.00 13.04
CA ASP A 365 5.10 -2.62 12.77
C ASP A 365 6.06 -1.69 12.00
N THR A 366 5.51 -0.79 11.17
CA THR A 366 6.23 0.30 10.54
C THR A 366 5.60 1.62 10.98
N PRO A 367 6.05 2.21 12.12
CA PRO A 367 5.52 3.46 12.61
C PRO A 367 5.89 4.60 11.66
N VAL A 368 4.91 5.46 11.39
CA VAL A 368 5.05 6.60 10.46
C VAL A 368 4.43 7.83 11.08
N PHE A 369 5.14 8.95 11.02
CA PHE A 369 4.61 10.27 11.33
C PHE A 369 4.53 11.10 10.06
N ILE A 370 3.41 11.79 9.85
CA ILE A 370 3.21 12.69 8.71
C ILE A 370 2.66 14.03 9.18
N TYR A 371 3.21 15.09 8.63
CA TYR A 371 2.70 16.45 8.71
C TYR A 371 2.45 17.00 7.30
N ARG A 372 1.31 17.66 7.12
CA ARG A 372 0.96 18.46 5.94
C ARG A 372 0.70 19.90 6.37
N GLY A 373 1.34 20.88 5.71
CA GLY A 373 1.12 22.31 5.95
C GLY A 373 -0.28 22.78 5.54
N GLY A 374 -0.84 22.12 4.54
CA GLY A 374 -2.17 22.37 3.99
C GLY A 374 -2.67 21.22 3.12
N TRP A 375 -3.83 21.45 2.48
CA TRP A 375 -4.50 20.48 1.61
C TRP A 375 -4.86 21.07 0.23
N ASP A 376 -4.55 22.33 -0.03
CA ASP A 376 -5.03 23.07 -1.19
C ASP A 376 -3.95 23.32 -2.24
N SER A 377 -2.68 23.36 -1.85
CA SER A 377 -1.58 23.73 -2.74
C SER A 377 -0.51 22.65 -2.81
N LYS A 378 0.04 22.44 -4.01
CA LYS A 378 1.24 21.63 -4.22
C LYS A 378 2.50 22.23 -3.55
N GLU A 379 2.43 23.49 -3.17
CA GLU A 379 3.51 24.20 -2.48
C GLU A 379 3.46 24.00 -0.95
N ASP A 380 2.39 23.39 -0.43
CA ASP A 380 2.24 23.09 0.99
C ASP A 380 3.43 22.24 1.49
N THR A 381 3.89 22.57 2.69
CA THR A 381 4.98 21.81 3.33
C THR A 381 4.52 20.39 3.67
N TYR A 382 5.39 19.41 3.43
CA TYR A 382 5.16 18.01 3.81
C TYR A 382 6.39 17.44 4.50
N LEU A 383 6.16 16.72 5.59
CA LEU A 383 7.16 15.94 6.29
C LEU A 383 6.62 14.55 6.58
N GLY A 384 7.28 13.52 6.06
CA GLY A 384 7.09 12.13 6.46
C GLY A 384 8.32 11.64 7.20
N VAL A 385 8.14 10.91 8.31
CA VAL A 385 9.22 10.27 9.08
C VAL A 385 8.81 8.84 9.38
N LYS A 386 9.70 7.88 9.15
CA LYS A 386 9.42 6.47 9.36
C LYS A 386 10.43 5.82 10.31
N GLY A 387 9.91 4.88 11.09
CA GLY A 387 10.68 3.90 11.85
C GLY A 387 10.61 2.50 11.23
N GLY A 388 10.43 1.47 12.06
CA GLY A 388 10.20 0.08 11.67
C GLY A 388 11.46 -0.76 11.49
N SER A 389 11.32 -1.88 10.84
CA SER A 389 12.33 -2.94 10.74
C SER A 389 12.59 -3.36 9.30
N PRO A 390 13.85 -3.61 8.91
CA PRO A 390 14.15 -4.25 7.63
C PRO A 390 13.60 -5.68 7.49
N SER A 391 13.19 -6.33 8.60
CA SER A 391 12.61 -7.68 8.57
C SER A 391 11.13 -7.71 8.20
N THR A 392 10.47 -6.56 8.09
CA THR A 392 9.09 -6.46 7.61
C THR A 392 9.01 -6.90 6.14
N SER A 393 7.92 -7.55 5.76
CA SER A 393 7.70 -7.93 4.36
C SER A 393 7.86 -6.71 3.46
N HIS A 394 8.54 -6.88 2.31
CA HIS A 394 8.81 -5.83 1.34
C HIS A 394 9.64 -4.63 1.85
N ALA A 395 10.17 -4.66 3.07
CA ALA A 395 10.94 -3.54 3.63
C ALA A 395 12.27 -3.31 2.91
N HIS A 396 12.75 -2.07 3.05
CA HIS A 396 14.11 -1.64 2.71
C HIS A 396 14.94 -1.41 3.98
N MET A 397 16.23 -1.17 3.85
CA MET A 397 17.09 -0.71 4.95
C MET A 397 17.00 0.81 5.12
N ASP A 398 15.81 1.30 5.44
CA ASP A 398 15.42 2.71 5.43
C ASP A 398 14.92 3.22 6.80
N ALA A 399 15.28 2.52 7.89
CA ALA A 399 14.91 2.92 9.24
C ALA A 399 15.41 4.34 9.56
N GLY A 400 14.52 5.20 10.11
CA GLY A 400 14.80 6.60 10.38
C GLY A 400 14.81 7.51 9.14
N SER A 401 14.36 7.02 7.99
CA SER A 401 14.23 7.81 6.76
C SER A 401 13.10 8.83 6.87
N PHE A 402 13.22 9.88 6.06
CA PHE A 402 12.24 10.97 6.01
C PHE A 402 12.08 11.49 4.59
N ILE A 403 10.94 12.11 4.31
CA ILE A 403 10.66 12.87 3.09
C ILE A 403 10.33 14.31 3.47
N PHE A 404 10.79 15.26 2.69
CA PHE A 404 10.53 16.67 2.91
C PHE A 404 10.19 17.37 1.59
N GLU A 405 8.99 17.97 1.55
CA GLU A 405 8.58 18.87 0.46
C GLU A 405 8.33 20.27 1.01
N ARG A 406 8.66 21.25 0.19
CA ARG A 406 8.38 22.66 0.46
C ARG A 406 8.45 23.48 -0.82
N ASP A 407 7.55 24.44 -0.94
CA ASP A 407 7.50 25.40 -2.06
C ASP A 407 7.48 24.68 -3.44
N GLY A 408 6.72 23.57 -3.52
CA GLY A 408 6.53 22.75 -4.73
C GLY A 408 7.71 21.84 -5.07
N VAL A 409 8.73 21.75 -4.23
CA VAL A 409 9.94 20.93 -4.44
C VAL A 409 10.06 19.84 -3.38
N ARG A 410 10.31 18.61 -3.81
CA ARG A 410 10.67 17.46 -2.93
C ARG A 410 12.18 17.49 -2.70
N TRP A 411 12.62 18.16 -1.63
CA TRP A 411 14.03 18.36 -1.28
C TRP A 411 14.71 17.10 -0.75
N ALA A 412 13.98 16.30 0.05
CA ALA A 412 14.40 14.97 0.47
C ALA A 412 13.41 13.95 -0.10
N MET A 413 13.92 13.03 -0.92
CA MET A 413 13.11 12.03 -1.62
C MET A 413 13.56 10.61 -1.29
N ASP A 414 12.76 9.64 -1.66
CA ASP A 414 13.13 8.23 -1.76
C ASP A 414 13.12 7.79 -3.23
N LEU A 415 13.92 6.80 -3.59
CA LEU A 415 14.01 6.30 -4.97
C LEU A 415 12.90 5.31 -5.32
N GLY A 416 12.12 4.89 -4.32
CA GLY A 416 11.06 3.91 -4.49
C GLY A 416 11.54 2.51 -4.86
N MET A 417 10.60 1.65 -5.23
CA MET A 417 10.89 0.27 -5.58
C MET A 417 11.61 0.11 -6.93
N GLN A 418 12.14 -1.07 -7.15
CA GLN A 418 12.56 -1.57 -8.45
C GLN A 418 11.70 -2.76 -8.87
N SER A 419 11.40 -2.89 -10.17
CA SER A 419 10.64 -4.02 -10.70
C SER A 419 11.29 -5.36 -10.37
N TYR A 420 10.53 -6.27 -9.78
CA TYR A 420 11.01 -7.62 -9.43
C TYR A 420 11.45 -8.42 -10.65
N ILE A 421 10.75 -8.27 -11.77
CA ILE A 421 11.06 -8.99 -13.01
C ILE A 421 12.46 -8.65 -13.48
N THR A 422 12.88 -7.37 -13.39
CA THR A 422 14.21 -6.94 -13.80
C THR A 422 15.33 -7.50 -12.92
N LEU A 423 15.05 -7.74 -11.65
CA LEU A 423 15.98 -8.35 -10.69
C LEU A 423 16.02 -9.88 -10.84
N GLU A 424 14.85 -10.53 -10.81
CA GLU A 424 14.75 -11.99 -10.90
C GLU A 424 15.23 -12.54 -12.24
N SER A 425 15.01 -11.81 -13.36
CA SER A 425 15.52 -12.21 -14.67
C SER A 425 17.04 -12.20 -14.77
N LYS A 426 17.70 -11.47 -13.89
CA LYS A 426 19.17 -11.42 -13.74
C LYS A 426 19.69 -12.37 -12.65
N GLY A 427 18.81 -13.21 -12.07
CA GLY A 427 19.18 -14.21 -11.07
C GLY A 427 19.38 -13.65 -9.66
N VAL A 428 18.91 -12.43 -9.37
CA VAL A 428 19.00 -11.85 -8.02
C VAL A 428 18.09 -12.62 -7.06
N ASP A 429 18.66 -13.11 -5.94
CA ASP A 429 17.90 -13.73 -4.84
C ASP A 429 17.19 -12.66 -3.98
N LEU A 430 16.19 -12.03 -4.60
CA LEU A 430 15.48 -10.86 -4.06
C LEU A 430 14.76 -11.16 -2.74
N TRP A 431 14.31 -12.39 -2.53
CA TRP A 431 13.45 -12.75 -1.38
C TRP A 431 14.22 -13.29 -0.18
N ASN A 432 15.54 -13.30 -0.27
CA ASN A 432 16.43 -13.65 0.83
C ASN A 432 16.59 -12.45 1.77
N MET A 433 15.75 -12.39 2.80
CA MET A 433 15.72 -11.34 3.82
C MET A 433 16.73 -11.57 4.97
N SER A 434 17.66 -12.54 4.86
CA SER A 434 18.72 -12.72 5.86
C SER A 434 19.70 -11.53 5.84
N GLN A 435 20.47 -11.32 6.91
CA GLN A 435 21.41 -10.18 7.04
C GLN A 435 22.37 -10.06 5.84
N ASN A 436 22.80 -11.19 5.28
CA ASN A 436 23.71 -11.25 4.14
C ASN A 436 23.00 -11.60 2.83
N GLY A 437 21.68 -11.49 2.78
CA GLY A 437 20.88 -11.76 1.59
C GLY A 437 21.20 -10.77 0.46
N GLN A 438 21.13 -11.27 -0.77
CA GLN A 438 21.42 -10.46 -1.97
C GLN A 438 20.39 -9.33 -2.17
N ARG A 439 19.20 -9.41 -1.56
CA ARG A 439 18.23 -8.31 -1.52
C ARG A 439 18.90 -6.97 -1.15
N TRP A 440 19.78 -6.99 -0.18
CA TRP A 440 20.42 -5.79 0.37
C TRP A 440 21.60 -5.26 -0.47
N GLU A 441 21.97 -5.96 -1.54
CA GLU A 441 22.92 -5.51 -2.55
C GLU A 441 22.25 -4.64 -3.62
N VAL A 442 20.93 -4.80 -3.80
CA VAL A 442 20.15 -3.94 -4.69
C VAL A 442 20.19 -2.51 -4.18
N PHE A 443 20.65 -1.58 -5.02
CA PHE A 443 20.99 -0.21 -4.62
C PHE A 443 19.84 0.48 -3.88
N ARG A 444 18.62 0.44 -4.45
CA ARG A 444 17.43 1.09 -3.87
C ARG A 444 16.92 0.46 -2.57
N LEU A 445 17.39 -0.74 -2.22
CA LEU A 445 16.95 -1.46 -1.03
C LEU A 445 17.93 -1.33 0.14
N SER A 446 19.15 -0.82 -0.15
CA SER A 446 20.23 -0.65 0.82
C SER A 446 20.17 0.70 1.53
N ASN A 447 20.61 0.75 2.79
CA ASN A 447 20.64 2.00 3.60
C ASN A 447 21.44 3.14 2.96
N ILE A 448 22.38 2.84 2.07
CA ILE A 448 23.17 3.87 1.36
C ILE A 448 22.33 4.69 0.38
N ALA A 449 21.13 4.27 0.03
CA ALA A 449 20.24 4.92 -0.94
C ALA A 449 19.01 5.57 -0.29
N HIS A 450 18.99 5.70 1.03
CA HIS A 450 17.89 6.28 1.79
C HIS A 450 18.35 7.46 2.66
N ASN A 451 17.40 8.27 3.14
CA ASN A 451 17.65 9.43 4.00
C ASN A 451 17.92 9.01 5.46
N THR A 452 18.98 8.25 5.66
CA THR A 452 19.33 7.65 6.94
C THR A 452 20.85 7.68 7.17
N LEU A 453 21.31 7.06 8.25
CA LEU A 453 22.73 6.91 8.54
C LEU A 453 23.31 5.64 7.93
N THR A 454 24.59 5.70 7.61
CA THR A 454 25.44 4.53 7.45
C THR A 454 26.62 4.67 8.41
N ILE A 455 26.80 3.70 9.29
CA ILE A 455 27.86 3.70 10.30
C ILE A 455 28.86 2.59 9.98
N ASN A 456 30.15 2.92 9.95
CA ASN A 456 31.25 2.00 9.59
C ASN A 456 31.10 1.32 8.22
N GLY A 457 30.29 1.89 7.33
CA GLY A 457 29.97 1.28 6.03
C GLY A 457 29.05 0.04 6.14
N GLU A 458 28.52 -0.24 7.31
CA GLU A 458 27.69 -1.42 7.57
C GLU A 458 26.23 -1.22 7.13
N ARG A 459 25.58 -2.33 6.81
CA ARG A 459 24.15 -2.39 6.56
C ARG A 459 23.37 -2.32 7.87
N HIS A 460 22.13 -1.84 7.83
CA HIS A 460 21.21 -1.95 8.96
C HIS A 460 21.05 -3.41 9.41
N LEU A 461 20.93 -3.64 10.72
CA LEU A 461 20.64 -4.98 11.23
C LEU A 461 19.21 -5.38 10.84
N VAL A 462 19.06 -6.49 10.11
CA VAL A 462 17.75 -6.96 9.66
C VAL A 462 16.83 -7.27 10.84
N LYS A 463 17.33 -7.98 11.86
CA LYS A 463 16.59 -8.30 13.08
C LYS A 463 16.63 -7.15 14.09
N SER A 464 16.25 -5.96 13.64
CA SER A 464 16.18 -4.77 14.48
C SER A 464 14.80 -4.11 14.34
N ASN A 465 14.52 -3.15 15.21
CA ASN A 465 13.32 -2.32 15.12
C ASN A 465 13.64 -0.89 15.56
N ALA A 466 13.14 0.08 14.83
CA ALA A 466 13.28 1.51 15.09
C ALA A 466 11.92 2.12 15.47
N PRO A 467 11.55 2.15 16.75
CA PRO A 467 10.30 2.75 17.17
C PRO A 467 10.35 4.27 17.05
N ILE A 468 9.23 4.90 16.72
CA ILE A 468 9.01 6.32 16.97
C ILE A 468 8.70 6.47 18.47
N THR A 469 9.61 7.09 19.21
CA THR A 469 9.52 7.23 20.66
C THR A 469 8.73 8.46 21.09
N ARG A 470 8.65 9.45 20.20
CA ARG A 470 7.96 10.73 20.46
C ARG A 470 7.50 11.37 19.16
N THR A 471 6.31 12.01 19.21
CA THR A 471 5.82 12.92 18.15
C THR A 471 5.79 14.37 18.66
N PHE A 472 5.94 15.30 17.73
CA PHE A 472 5.84 16.73 17.96
C PHE A 472 4.70 17.28 17.09
N GLU A 473 3.63 17.74 17.72
CA GLU A 473 2.39 18.14 17.03
C GLU A 473 1.96 19.56 17.43
N SER A 474 2.93 20.49 17.47
CA SER A 474 2.69 21.88 17.85
C SER A 474 3.05 22.84 16.73
N LYS A 475 2.51 24.07 16.77
CA LYS A 475 2.93 25.14 15.84
C LYS A 475 4.43 25.47 15.90
N LYS A 476 5.10 25.16 17.02
CA LYS A 476 6.53 25.44 17.20
C LYS A 476 7.42 24.32 16.65
N GLN A 477 6.96 23.07 16.74
CA GLN A 477 7.70 21.89 16.31
C GLN A 477 6.71 20.83 15.80
N LYS A 478 7.00 20.25 14.63
CA LYS A 478 6.21 19.20 13.99
C LYS A 478 7.18 18.14 13.50
N GLY A 479 6.98 16.88 13.88
CA GLY A 479 7.88 15.81 13.49
C GLY A 479 7.90 14.65 14.48
N ALA A 480 8.98 13.87 14.43
CA ALA A 480 9.12 12.67 15.25
C ALA A 480 10.56 12.44 15.73
N GLU A 481 10.67 11.69 16.81
CA GLU A 481 11.91 11.11 17.31
C GLU A 481 11.88 9.60 17.12
N VAL A 482 12.95 9.05 16.57
CA VAL A 482 13.11 7.63 16.24
C VAL A 482 14.31 7.08 16.98
N ASP A 483 14.16 5.98 17.71
CA ASP A 483 15.26 5.27 18.32
C ASP A 483 15.84 4.26 17.31
N LEU A 484 17.04 4.54 16.81
CA LEU A 484 17.78 3.71 15.86
C LEU A 484 18.81 2.79 16.53
N SER A 485 18.87 2.76 17.86
CA SER A 485 19.94 2.05 18.60
C SER A 485 20.03 0.57 18.23
N SER A 486 18.88 -0.11 18.06
CA SER A 486 18.89 -1.53 17.68
C SER A 486 19.34 -1.74 16.23
N VAL A 487 19.14 -0.74 15.35
CA VAL A 487 19.53 -0.81 13.94
C VAL A 487 21.05 -0.81 13.78
N PHE A 488 21.76 -0.12 14.67
CA PHE A 488 23.21 0.07 14.67
C PHE A 488 23.92 -0.57 15.88
N ALA A 489 23.31 -1.57 16.53
CA ALA A 489 23.81 -2.14 17.78
C ALA A 489 25.19 -2.79 17.69
N ASN A 490 25.65 -3.17 16.48
CA ASN A 490 27.00 -3.68 16.25
C ASN A 490 28.07 -2.57 16.19
N SER A 491 27.68 -1.33 15.93
CA SER A 491 28.60 -0.23 15.65
C SER A 491 28.65 0.82 16.78
N VAL A 492 27.53 1.07 17.45
CA VAL A 492 27.40 2.10 18.51
C VAL A 492 26.47 1.65 19.63
N LYS A 493 26.60 2.30 20.80
CA LYS A 493 25.75 2.00 21.98
C LYS A 493 24.34 2.57 21.83
N LYS A 494 24.23 3.77 21.24
CA LYS A 494 22.95 4.47 21.12
C LYS A 494 22.92 5.38 19.89
N VAL A 495 21.76 5.43 19.23
CA VAL A 495 21.46 6.39 18.18
C VAL A 495 19.99 6.82 18.30
N VAL A 496 19.77 8.11 18.48
CA VAL A 496 18.42 8.68 18.48
C VAL A 496 18.37 9.81 17.44
N ARG A 497 17.46 9.67 16.49
CA ARG A 497 17.20 10.65 15.43
C ARG A 497 15.95 11.45 15.75
N THR A 498 16.04 12.77 15.72
CA THR A 498 14.89 13.67 15.77
C THR A 498 14.78 14.40 14.44
N VAL A 499 13.64 14.28 13.76
CA VAL A 499 13.33 14.96 12.49
C VAL A 499 12.13 15.88 12.74
N ILE A 500 12.33 17.17 12.63
CA ILE A 500 11.29 18.17 12.93
C ILE A 500 11.30 19.33 11.93
N LEU A 501 10.15 19.97 11.81
CA LEU A 501 10.02 21.31 11.27
C LEU A 501 9.91 22.31 12.42
N ASP A 502 10.63 23.41 12.33
CA ASP A 502 10.52 24.54 13.26
C ASP A 502 9.24 25.38 13.00
N LYS A 503 9.07 26.49 13.71
CA LYS A 503 7.93 27.40 13.55
C LYS A 503 7.82 28.07 12.17
N LYS A 504 8.89 28.02 11.35
CA LYS A 504 8.95 28.56 9.99
C LYS A 504 8.96 27.44 8.94
N ASP A 505 8.70 26.20 9.36
CA ASP A 505 8.78 24.99 8.55
C ASP A 505 10.17 24.76 7.93
N HIS A 506 11.25 25.19 8.61
CA HIS A 506 12.59 24.75 8.27
C HIS A 506 12.81 23.35 8.81
N LEU A 507 13.36 22.46 8.00
CA LEU A 507 13.69 21.10 8.43
C LEU A 507 14.94 21.12 9.32
N GLU A 508 14.85 20.42 10.45
CA GLU A 508 15.98 20.09 11.33
C GLU A 508 16.01 18.58 11.55
N VAL A 509 17.15 17.96 11.23
CA VAL A 509 17.43 16.56 11.54
C VAL A 509 18.58 16.54 12.55
N THR A 510 18.34 15.99 13.73
CA THR A 510 19.33 15.89 14.81
C THR A 510 19.55 14.43 15.15
N ASP A 511 20.76 13.93 14.93
CA ASP A 511 21.21 12.61 15.36
C ASP A 511 22.08 12.74 16.62
N ARG A 512 21.71 12.01 17.69
CA ARG A 512 22.51 11.86 18.90
C ARG A 512 23.05 10.45 18.96
N LEU A 513 24.37 10.33 18.99
CA LEU A 513 25.06 9.05 18.97
C LEU A 513 25.95 8.89 20.20
N GLU A 514 26.05 7.66 20.72
CA GLU A 514 27.00 7.30 21.79
C GLU A 514 27.84 6.11 21.29
N THR A 515 29.14 6.30 21.17
CA THR A 515 30.10 5.24 20.79
C THR A 515 30.47 4.37 21.98
N GLY A 516 30.94 3.16 21.71
CA GLY A 516 31.54 2.25 22.67
C GLY A 516 33.06 2.39 22.68
N ASP A 517 33.72 1.26 22.86
CA ASP A 517 35.18 1.07 22.83
C ASP A 517 35.81 1.21 21.43
N LYS A 518 34.97 1.38 20.41
CA LYS A 518 35.39 1.65 19.02
C LYS A 518 34.89 3.02 18.57
N GLU A 519 35.66 3.64 17.70
CA GLU A 519 35.18 4.84 16.98
C GLU A 519 34.10 4.48 15.96
N ALA A 520 33.33 5.46 15.55
CA ALA A 520 32.27 5.31 14.56
C ALA A 520 32.49 6.26 13.38
N ALA A 521 32.73 5.71 12.19
CA ALA A 521 32.73 6.44 10.93
C ALA A 521 31.28 6.57 10.43
N VAL A 522 30.73 7.79 10.48
CA VAL A 522 29.34 8.08 10.15
C VAL A 522 29.22 8.79 8.82
N SER A 523 28.36 8.26 7.94
CA SER A 523 27.86 8.96 6.76
C SER A 523 26.41 9.34 7.00
N TRP A 524 26.13 10.65 7.01
CA TRP A 524 24.78 11.19 6.97
C TRP A 524 24.40 11.45 5.53
N ILE A 525 23.28 10.87 5.08
CA ILE A 525 22.89 10.85 3.66
C ILE A 525 21.46 11.34 3.50
N MET A 526 21.23 12.17 2.47
CA MET A 526 19.92 12.57 1.97
C MET A 526 19.91 12.45 0.44
N VAL A 527 18.90 11.78 -0.10
CA VAL A 527 18.64 11.68 -1.54
C VAL A 527 17.84 12.90 -1.98
N THR A 528 18.27 13.52 -3.07
CA THR A 528 17.62 14.74 -3.59
C THR A 528 17.63 14.76 -5.12
N PRO A 529 16.59 15.34 -5.76
CA PRO A 529 16.60 15.65 -7.19
C PRO A 529 17.23 17.03 -7.49
N ALA A 530 17.70 17.76 -6.46
CA ALA A 530 18.29 19.07 -6.60
C ALA A 530 19.76 18.97 -7.04
N GLU A 531 20.21 20.00 -7.77
CA GLU A 531 21.63 20.26 -7.94
C GLU A 531 22.23 20.71 -6.62
N ALA A 532 23.46 20.28 -6.32
CA ALA A 532 24.11 20.58 -5.05
C ALA A 532 25.49 21.18 -5.26
N LYS A 533 25.77 22.26 -4.53
CA LYS A 533 27.08 22.95 -4.52
C LYS A 533 27.56 23.13 -3.09
N ILE A 534 28.71 22.57 -2.74
CA ILE A 534 29.38 22.82 -1.46
C ILE A 534 29.87 24.27 -1.46
N THR A 535 29.37 25.08 -0.50
CA THR A 535 29.66 26.53 -0.43
C THR A 535 30.47 26.93 0.80
N GLY A 536 30.84 25.96 1.63
CA GLY A 536 31.67 26.18 2.82
C GLY A 536 31.94 24.90 3.59
N LYS A 537 32.71 24.97 4.66
CA LYS A 537 33.13 23.80 5.45
C LYS A 537 31.97 22.97 5.95
N ASN A 538 30.84 23.59 6.33
CA ASN A 538 29.67 22.92 6.94
C ASN A 538 28.37 23.30 6.23
N ARG A 539 28.41 23.63 4.93
CA ARG A 539 27.22 24.07 4.20
C ARG A 539 27.26 23.73 2.72
N MET A 540 26.08 23.53 2.20
CA MET A 540 25.83 23.20 0.80
C MET A 540 24.57 23.93 0.35
N GLU A 541 24.57 24.44 -0.85
CA GLU A 541 23.38 25.00 -1.51
C GLU A 541 22.79 23.95 -2.44
N LEU A 542 21.47 23.79 -2.35
CA LEU A 542 20.66 22.94 -3.22
C LEU A 542 19.78 23.83 -4.10
N THR A 543 19.69 23.51 -5.39
CA THR A 543 18.87 24.28 -6.35
C THR A 543 17.98 23.33 -7.16
N LYS A 544 16.69 23.64 -7.24
CA LYS A 544 15.72 22.88 -8.02
C LYS A 544 14.56 23.78 -8.44
N ASP A 545 14.16 23.74 -9.71
CA ASP A 545 12.99 24.42 -10.28
C ASP A 545 12.92 25.91 -9.88
N GLY A 546 14.08 26.61 -9.89
CA GLY A 546 14.19 28.02 -9.51
C GLY A 546 14.19 28.28 -8.01
N GLN A 547 13.94 27.27 -7.17
CA GLN A 547 14.02 27.38 -5.72
C GLN A 547 15.42 27.04 -5.20
N ARG A 548 15.81 27.65 -4.08
CA ARG A 548 17.12 27.44 -3.46
C ARG A 548 16.97 27.07 -1.98
N MET A 549 17.76 26.10 -1.52
CA MET A 549 17.75 25.62 -0.15
C MET A 549 19.18 25.54 0.39
N LEU A 550 19.41 26.06 1.57
CA LEU A 550 20.70 25.96 2.26
C LEU A 550 20.67 24.76 3.22
N LEU A 551 21.53 23.79 2.99
CA LEU A 551 21.84 22.73 3.93
C LEU A 551 23.03 23.15 4.78
N THR A 552 22.85 23.20 6.11
CA THR A 552 23.91 23.51 7.08
C THR A 552 24.08 22.37 8.06
N VAL A 553 25.32 22.16 8.51
CA VAL A 553 25.67 21.13 9.50
C VAL A 553 26.28 21.80 10.72
N ASP A 554 25.74 21.50 11.91
CA ASP A 554 26.29 21.83 13.22
C ASP A 554 26.56 20.49 13.94
N ALA A 555 27.82 20.23 14.26
CA ALA A 555 28.25 18.92 14.77
C ALA A 555 29.35 19.08 15.82
N ASP A 556 29.34 18.20 16.83
CA ASP A 556 30.37 18.13 17.88
C ASP A 556 31.72 17.59 17.37
N THR A 557 31.76 17.14 16.11
CA THR A 557 32.91 16.55 15.43
C THR A 557 33.22 17.29 14.14
N GLU A 558 34.42 17.13 13.60
CA GLU A 558 34.75 17.67 12.30
C GLU A 558 33.95 16.93 11.21
N VAL A 559 33.40 17.68 10.24
CA VAL A 559 32.62 17.13 9.14
C VAL A 559 33.27 17.40 7.79
N GLU A 560 33.16 16.45 6.89
CA GLU A 560 33.54 16.57 5.49
C GLU A 560 32.26 16.53 4.63
N MET A 561 31.87 17.68 4.07
CA MET A 561 30.71 17.77 3.17
C MET A 561 30.94 16.94 1.91
N LYS A 562 29.94 16.18 1.51
CA LYS A 562 30.03 15.22 0.37
C LYS A 562 28.79 15.26 -0.50
N THR A 563 29.00 14.97 -1.77
CA THR A 563 27.99 14.49 -2.70
C THR A 563 28.36 13.09 -3.18
N TRP A 564 27.37 12.25 -3.45
CA TRP A 564 27.59 10.92 -4.02
C TRP A 564 26.67 10.71 -5.21
N SER A 565 27.20 10.07 -6.24
CA SER A 565 26.41 9.67 -7.40
C SER A 565 25.38 8.61 -7.04
N ASN A 566 24.18 8.71 -7.64
CA ASN A 566 23.15 7.67 -7.60
C ASN A 566 23.25 6.70 -8.79
N VAL A 567 24.36 6.72 -9.53
CA VAL A 567 24.67 5.65 -10.48
C VAL A 567 24.89 4.38 -9.69
N PRO A 568 24.06 3.35 -9.89
CA PRO A 568 24.13 2.14 -9.08
C PRO A 568 25.30 1.25 -9.49
N PRO A 569 25.79 0.38 -8.58
CA PRO A 569 26.99 -0.42 -8.82
C PRO A 569 26.78 -1.64 -9.73
N HIS A 570 25.55 -2.16 -9.85
CA HIS A 570 25.27 -3.40 -10.56
C HIS A 570 24.44 -3.17 -11.82
N GLU A 571 24.63 -4.00 -12.83
CA GLU A 571 23.86 -3.95 -14.08
C GLU A 571 22.37 -4.28 -13.91
N TYR A 572 22.01 -5.00 -12.86
CA TYR A 572 20.61 -5.30 -12.55
C TYR A 572 19.88 -4.16 -11.84
N ASP A 573 20.58 -3.17 -11.33
CA ASP A 573 19.99 -2.03 -10.64
C ASP A 573 19.34 -1.04 -11.62
N PHE A 574 18.21 -0.45 -11.21
CA PHE A 574 17.61 0.66 -11.95
C PHE A 574 18.49 1.90 -11.86
N ARG A 575 18.62 2.57 -12.99
CA ARG A 575 19.22 3.90 -13.04
C ARG A 575 18.35 4.90 -12.28
N ASN A 576 19.00 5.91 -11.72
CA ASN A 576 18.36 6.95 -10.92
C ASN A 576 18.68 8.35 -11.50
N PRO A 577 18.31 8.62 -12.78
CA PRO A 577 18.65 9.87 -13.44
C PRO A 577 18.05 11.07 -12.71
N GLY A 578 18.73 12.22 -12.75
CA GLY A 578 18.25 13.45 -12.14
C GLY A 578 18.27 13.45 -10.62
N THR A 579 18.95 12.50 -9.97
CA THR A 579 19.06 12.40 -8.51
C THR A 579 20.51 12.26 -8.05
N ILE A 580 20.81 12.76 -6.87
CA ILE A 580 22.10 12.60 -6.19
C ILE A 580 21.86 12.36 -4.70
N ARG A 581 22.90 11.93 -4.01
CA ARG A 581 22.95 11.92 -2.55
C ARG A 581 23.84 13.05 -2.07
N VAL A 582 23.39 13.73 -1.02
CA VAL A 582 24.08 14.85 -0.38
C VAL A 582 24.22 14.60 1.12
N GLY A 583 25.20 15.20 1.74
CA GLY A 583 25.41 15.10 3.17
C GLY A 583 26.87 15.28 3.58
N PHE A 584 27.33 14.50 4.54
CA PHE A 584 28.69 14.61 5.07
C PHE A 584 29.19 13.30 5.65
N LYS A 585 30.50 13.21 5.85
CA LYS A 585 31.17 12.19 6.65
C LYS A 585 31.78 12.81 7.91
N THR A 586 31.82 12.01 8.97
CA THR A 586 32.48 12.38 10.23
C THR A 586 32.94 11.12 10.97
N VAL A 587 33.85 11.27 11.93
CA VAL A 587 34.28 10.21 12.83
C VAL A 587 33.99 10.63 14.26
N ILE A 588 33.28 9.80 15.00
CA ILE A 588 33.01 9.99 16.43
C ILE A 588 34.01 9.12 17.20
N PRO A 589 34.88 9.72 18.06
CA PRO A 589 35.86 8.95 18.83
C PRO A 589 35.23 7.95 19.80
N THR A 590 36.03 7.02 20.30
CA THR A 590 35.63 6.01 21.29
C THR A 590 35.08 6.63 22.58
N ASN A 591 34.06 5.98 23.17
CA ASN A 591 33.45 6.39 24.46
C ASN A 591 33.01 7.87 24.50
N ARG A 592 32.46 8.36 23.39
CA ARG A 592 31.97 9.73 23.23
C ARG A 592 30.49 9.76 22.87
N ALA A 593 29.81 10.76 23.40
CA ALA A 593 28.54 11.23 22.84
C ALA A 593 28.81 12.34 21.84
N ALA A 594 28.07 12.34 20.73
CA ALA A 594 28.12 13.40 19.74
C ALA A 594 26.72 13.72 19.21
N GLN A 595 26.51 15.00 18.89
CA GLN A 595 25.32 15.47 18.21
C GLN A 595 25.69 15.92 16.78
N LEU A 596 24.91 15.45 15.81
CA LEU A 596 25.00 15.85 14.41
C LEU A 596 23.67 16.50 14.04
N LYS A 597 23.67 17.80 13.74
CA LYS A 597 22.47 18.55 13.42
C LYS A 597 22.54 19.10 12.00
N VAL A 598 21.57 18.74 11.18
CA VAL A 598 21.39 19.25 9.82
C VAL A 598 20.17 20.14 9.76
N ARG A 599 20.28 21.27 9.08
CA ARG A 599 19.16 22.16 8.80
C ARG A 599 19.03 22.42 7.31
N LEU A 600 17.79 22.41 6.82
CA LEU A 600 17.44 22.89 5.49
C LEU A 600 16.63 24.17 5.64
N ILE A 601 17.15 25.26 5.07
CA ILE A 601 16.60 26.61 5.21
C ILE A 601 16.45 27.20 3.80
N PRO A 602 15.23 27.63 3.39
CA PRO A 602 15.04 28.29 2.10
C PRO A 602 15.91 29.54 1.97
N LEU A 603 16.54 29.71 0.81
CA LEU A 603 17.23 30.94 0.44
C LEU A 603 16.28 31.82 -0.39
N LYS A 604 16.25 33.09 -0.10
CA LYS A 604 15.49 34.08 -0.89
C LYS A 604 16.18 34.35 -2.22
#